data_6fe2f97636a5b2ba270276d1f5cfe877
#
_entry.id   6fe2f97636a5b2ba270276d1f5cfe877
#
_cell.length_a   1.000
_cell.length_b   1.000
_cell.length_c   1.000
_cell.angle_alpha   90.00
_cell.angle_beta   90.00
_cell.angle_gamma   90.00
#
_symmetry.space_group_name_H-M   'P 1'
#
loop_
_entity.id
_entity.type
_entity.pdbx_description
1 polymer ?
#
loop_
_entity_poly.entity_id
_entity_poly.type
_entity_poly.pdbx_seq_one_letter_code
_entity_poly.pdbx_strand_id
1 'polypeptide(L)'
;PLYAADRDERHPLVIAGGPCITANPMPLSPFFDCLCIGEAEPILPAMLPLLSEGIEGDRDALLKALGSSPGIYAPQYHSGTPVVRQWTTNLDDFPVASTVLTRDTELGDLYLIEVERGCNWDCRFCLVSQTFYPTRYRSLDKLLAQAEIGLKYRKRIGLVGPAVTAHPQIAESLIELCQLGAGLSISSLRVKPLPHPVLEQLVKGGTQTIALAPEAGSQRLRQLIKKSISEDDILKAVDVVNRQGIKQLKLYFMIGLPSETDEDIEEIIKLALNCKSIIDRHQTGCRLTLNIAPFVPKAGTPFQWLAMTPVAILNHRLSLLKSSLPTRGIKLKCESPAWSEVQAVLARGDDKLAEVLNEMDDMSLAGWRKAVKKCRLDVDYYAYQRWDAGQKLPWGMIDLGTEPEKLKLELDRALR
;
A
#
# COMPACT_ATOMS: atom_id res chain seq x y z
N PRO A 1 -26.23 12.81 -11.57
CA PRO A 1 -25.79 13.55 -10.39
C PRO A 1 -24.49 12.99 -9.79
N LEU A 2 -23.64 13.87 -9.25
CA LEU A 2 -22.39 13.46 -8.61
C LEU A 2 -22.67 12.79 -7.26
N TYR A 3 -23.49 13.42 -6.43
CA TYR A 3 -23.84 12.90 -5.13
C TYR A 3 -24.85 11.76 -5.22
N ALA A 4 -24.67 10.74 -4.41
CA ALA A 4 -25.60 9.60 -4.34
C ALA A 4 -27.02 10.02 -3.90
N ALA A 5 -27.10 11.00 -3.01
CA ALA A 5 -28.37 11.52 -2.52
C ALA A 5 -29.26 12.21 -3.58
N ASP A 6 -28.68 12.64 -4.72
CA ASP A 6 -29.36 13.28 -5.82
C ASP A 6 -29.81 12.30 -6.92
N ARG A 7 -29.54 10.97 -6.73
CA ARG A 7 -29.88 9.93 -7.70
C ARG A 7 -31.22 9.30 -7.38
N ASP A 8 -31.96 9.02 -8.44
CA ASP A 8 -33.25 8.31 -8.42
C ASP A 8 -33.18 7.05 -9.32
N GLU A 9 -34.30 6.40 -9.59
CA GLU A 9 -34.39 5.16 -10.38
C GLU A 9 -33.89 5.30 -11.81
N ARG A 10 -33.79 6.52 -12.36
CA ARG A 10 -33.30 6.80 -13.72
C ARG A 10 -31.76 6.76 -13.80
N HIS A 11 -31.09 6.76 -12.67
CA HIS A 11 -29.61 6.82 -12.59
C HIS A 11 -29.02 5.46 -12.30
N PRO A 12 -27.85 5.13 -12.87
CA PRO A 12 -27.14 3.89 -12.53
C PRO A 12 -26.73 3.87 -11.06
N LEU A 13 -26.60 2.70 -10.49
CA LEU A 13 -25.94 2.52 -9.20
C LEU A 13 -24.43 2.71 -9.37
N VAL A 14 -23.84 3.48 -8.47
CA VAL A 14 -22.39 3.71 -8.44
C VAL A 14 -21.82 3.06 -7.20
N ILE A 15 -21.01 2.02 -7.40
CA ILE A 15 -20.48 1.16 -6.35
C ILE A 15 -18.95 1.26 -6.35
N ALA A 16 -18.33 1.36 -5.19
CA ALA A 16 -16.87 1.36 -5.04
C ALA A 16 -16.40 0.27 -4.09
N GLY A 17 -15.16 -0.17 -4.26
CA GLY A 17 -14.48 -1.11 -3.38
C GLY A 17 -12.97 -0.96 -3.47
N GLY A 18 -12.26 -1.89 -2.87
CA GLY A 18 -10.80 -1.92 -2.87
C GLY A 18 -10.16 -1.39 -1.59
N PRO A 19 -8.80 -1.40 -1.51
CA PRO A 19 -8.09 -1.16 -0.25
C PRO A 19 -8.28 0.24 0.34
N CYS A 20 -8.43 1.27 -0.49
CA CYS A 20 -8.68 2.63 0.00
C CYS A 20 -10.05 2.76 0.66
N ILE A 21 -11.09 2.20 0.02
CA ILE A 21 -12.45 2.15 0.54
C ILE A 21 -12.52 1.31 1.81
N THR A 22 -11.86 0.16 1.84
CA THR A 22 -11.80 -0.70 3.02
C THR A 22 -11.13 0.00 4.21
N ALA A 23 -10.13 0.84 3.97
CA ALA A 23 -9.43 1.55 5.05
C ALA A 23 -10.23 2.73 5.61
N ASN A 24 -10.70 3.61 4.74
CA ASN A 24 -11.52 4.77 5.09
C ASN A 24 -12.44 5.16 3.92
N PRO A 25 -13.71 4.75 3.93
CA PRO A 25 -14.66 5.09 2.88
C PRO A 25 -15.17 6.54 2.97
N MET A 26 -15.03 7.20 4.12
CA MET A 26 -15.76 8.43 4.45
C MET A 26 -15.56 9.58 3.47
N PRO A 27 -14.33 9.92 3.01
CA PRO A 27 -14.14 11.02 2.05
C PRO A 27 -14.90 10.84 0.74
N LEU A 28 -15.20 9.60 0.37
CA LEU A 28 -15.86 9.25 -0.88
C LEU A 28 -17.32 8.80 -0.70
N SER A 29 -17.74 8.54 0.53
CA SER A 29 -19.08 7.98 0.81
C SER A 29 -20.25 8.78 0.23
N PRO A 30 -20.21 10.13 0.15
CA PRO A 30 -21.34 10.87 -0.44
C PRO A 30 -21.50 10.69 -1.96
N PHE A 31 -20.47 10.18 -2.66
CA PHE A 31 -20.50 9.99 -4.11
C PHE A 31 -20.99 8.60 -4.53
N PHE A 32 -21.01 7.62 -3.64
CA PHE A 32 -21.30 6.23 -3.95
C PHE A 32 -22.59 5.77 -3.27
N ASP A 33 -23.39 5.02 -4.01
CA ASP A 33 -24.61 4.40 -3.47
C ASP A 33 -24.28 3.29 -2.49
N CYS A 34 -23.23 2.50 -2.79
CA CYS A 34 -22.70 1.46 -1.93
C CYS A 34 -21.18 1.41 -1.99
N LEU A 35 -20.56 1.05 -0.87
CA LEU A 35 -19.11 0.83 -0.75
C LEU A 35 -18.86 -0.57 -0.19
N CYS A 36 -18.03 -1.35 -0.92
CA CYS A 36 -17.67 -2.71 -0.57
C CYS A 36 -16.45 -2.72 0.34
N ILE A 37 -16.60 -3.23 1.56
CA ILE A 37 -15.58 -3.26 2.60
C ILE A 37 -14.95 -4.66 2.64
N GLY A 38 -13.78 -4.78 2.05
CA GLY A 38 -13.04 -6.04 1.97
C GLY A 38 -12.77 -6.51 0.55
N GLU A 39 -12.78 -7.81 0.38
CA GLU A 39 -12.42 -8.50 -0.86
C GLU A 39 -13.68 -8.77 -1.69
N ALA A 40 -13.52 -8.70 -3.01
CA ALA A 40 -14.63 -8.84 -3.95
C ALA A 40 -15.20 -10.28 -3.97
N GLU A 41 -14.34 -11.27 -3.73
CA GLU A 41 -14.67 -12.68 -3.84
C GLU A 41 -15.85 -13.12 -2.96
N PRO A 42 -15.93 -12.76 -1.67
CA PRO A 42 -17.11 -13.08 -0.85
C PRO A 42 -18.25 -12.07 -1.03
N ILE A 43 -17.98 -10.82 -1.45
CA ILE A 43 -19.00 -9.76 -1.55
C ILE A 43 -19.82 -9.90 -2.83
N LEU A 44 -19.18 -10.10 -3.98
CA LEU A 44 -19.88 -10.14 -5.28
C LEU A 44 -20.92 -11.26 -5.38
N PRO A 45 -20.65 -12.51 -4.95
CA PRO A 45 -21.68 -13.56 -5.00
C PRO A 45 -22.93 -13.26 -4.18
N ALA A 46 -22.80 -12.52 -3.09
CA ALA A 46 -23.95 -12.07 -2.27
C ALA A 46 -24.68 -10.86 -2.88
N MET A 47 -23.95 -9.97 -3.53
CA MET A 47 -24.45 -8.72 -4.06
C MET A 47 -25.13 -8.87 -5.43
N LEU A 48 -24.55 -9.69 -6.33
CA LEU A 48 -25.02 -9.81 -7.72
C LEU A 48 -26.49 -10.30 -7.85
N PRO A 49 -26.97 -11.29 -7.08
CA PRO A 49 -28.37 -11.69 -7.11
C PRO A 49 -29.31 -10.53 -6.74
N LEU A 50 -28.99 -9.77 -5.66
CA LEU A 50 -29.80 -8.62 -5.25
C LEU A 50 -29.87 -7.54 -6.35
N LEU A 51 -28.74 -7.29 -7.01
CA LEU A 51 -28.70 -6.36 -8.15
C LEU A 51 -29.53 -6.89 -9.32
N SER A 52 -29.40 -8.17 -9.66
CA SER A 52 -30.17 -8.76 -10.78
C SER A 52 -31.67 -8.73 -10.56
N GLU A 53 -32.14 -8.91 -9.33
CA GLU A 53 -33.55 -8.95 -8.99
C GLU A 53 -34.15 -7.54 -8.76
N GLY A 54 -33.32 -6.62 -8.23
CA GLY A 54 -33.82 -5.33 -7.75
C GLY A 54 -33.52 -4.13 -8.63
N ILE A 55 -32.66 -4.26 -9.67
CA ILE A 55 -32.14 -3.10 -10.41
C ILE A 55 -33.23 -2.34 -11.22
N GLU A 56 -34.27 -3.04 -11.63
CA GLU A 56 -35.43 -2.46 -12.34
C GLU A 56 -36.58 -2.05 -11.39
N GLY A 57 -36.39 -2.27 -10.08
CA GLY A 57 -37.42 -2.02 -9.06
C GLY A 57 -37.19 -0.73 -8.27
N ASP A 58 -37.69 -0.73 -7.05
CA ASP A 58 -37.53 0.36 -6.09
C ASP A 58 -36.08 0.50 -5.65
N ARG A 59 -35.44 1.63 -5.98
CA ARG A 59 -34.04 1.92 -5.66
C ARG A 59 -33.79 1.92 -4.15
N ASP A 60 -34.67 2.46 -3.37
CA ASP A 60 -34.51 2.55 -1.92
C ASP A 60 -34.59 1.17 -1.27
N ALA A 61 -35.51 0.33 -1.72
CA ALA A 61 -35.62 -1.05 -1.26
C ALA A 61 -34.35 -1.85 -1.60
N LEU A 62 -33.83 -1.69 -2.82
CA LEU A 62 -32.58 -2.33 -3.24
C LEU A 62 -31.38 -1.86 -2.39
N LEU A 63 -31.22 -0.55 -2.18
CA LEU A 63 -30.11 -0.02 -1.38
C LEU A 63 -30.18 -0.44 0.10
N LYS A 64 -31.38 -0.56 0.66
CA LYS A 64 -31.59 -1.11 2.02
C LYS A 64 -31.19 -2.60 2.08
N ALA A 65 -31.58 -3.38 1.07
CA ALA A 65 -31.22 -4.79 0.99
C ALA A 65 -29.70 -4.98 0.85
N LEU A 66 -29.06 -4.19 -0.02
CA LEU A 66 -27.60 -4.15 -0.18
C LEU A 66 -26.90 -3.75 1.11
N GLY A 67 -27.35 -2.68 1.77
CA GLY A 67 -26.76 -2.21 3.05
C GLY A 67 -26.92 -3.18 4.21
N SER A 68 -27.85 -4.14 4.10
CA SER A 68 -28.02 -5.24 5.06
C SER A 68 -27.11 -6.45 4.77
N SER A 69 -26.44 -6.45 3.63
CA SER A 69 -25.56 -7.55 3.21
C SER A 69 -24.17 -7.41 3.83
N PRO A 70 -23.49 -8.53 4.15
CA PRO A 70 -22.17 -8.50 4.74
C PRO A 70 -21.14 -7.73 3.89
N GLY A 71 -20.40 -6.83 4.52
CA GLY A 71 -19.33 -6.07 3.86
C GLY A 71 -19.82 -4.93 2.96
N ILE A 72 -21.09 -4.60 2.95
CA ILE A 72 -21.62 -3.50 2.15
C ILE A 72 -22.01 -2.33 3.06
N TYR A 73 -21.42 -1.19 2.81
CA TYR A 73 -21.79 0.09 3.42
C TYR A 73 -22.61 0.90 2.43
N ALA A 74 -23.90 1.09 2.73
CA ALA A 74 -24.81 1.98 2.01
C ALA A 74 -25.02 3.26 2.85
N PRO A 75 -24.34 4.38 2.53
CA PRO A 75 -24.31 5.56 3.42
C PRO A 75 -25.65 6.09 3.83
N GLN A 76 -26.63 6.12 2.91
CA GLN A 76 -27.97 6.65 3.14
C GLN A 76 -28.84 5.75 4.03
N TYR A 77 -28.53 4.45 4.14
CA TYR A 77 -29.32 3.44 4.84
C TYR A 77 -28.55 2.73 5.95
N HIS A 78 -27.40 3.30 6.36
CA HIS A 78 -26.58 2.70 7.39
C HIS A 78 -27.22 2.77 8.77
N SER A 79 -27.42 1.62 9.40
CA SER A 79 -28.09 1.48 10.70
C SER A 79 -27.23 1.84 11.92
N GLY A 80 -25.96 2.23 11.71
CA GLY A 80 -24.98 2.45 12.80
C GLY A 80 -24.26 1.18 13.27
N THR A 81 -24.61 0.01 12.76
CA THR A 81 -23.92 -1.25 13.05
C THR A 81 -22.59 -1.30 12.33
N PRO A 82 -21.48 -1.74 12.96
CA PRO A 82 -20.20 -1.85 12.26
C PRO A 82 -20.26 -2.71 11.01
N VAL A 83 -19.66 -2.22 9.92
CA VAL A 83 -19.53 -2.98 8.67
C VAL A 83 -18.28 -3.84 8.76
N VAL A 84 -18.48 -5.15 8.86
CA VAL A 84 -17.39 -6.11 9.00
C VAL A 84 -16.74 -6.37 7.65
N ARG A 85 -15.42 -6.19 7.57
CA ARG A 85 -14.62 -6.50 6.38
C ARG A 85 -14.79 -7.95 5.96
N GLN A 86 -15.13 -8.18 4.72
CA GLN A 86 -15.22 -9.51 4.12
C GLN A 86 -13.87 -9.92 3.50
N TRP A 87 -13.53 -11.19 3.59
CA TRP A 87 -12.31 -11.75 3.02
C TRP A 87 -12.47 -13.24 2.71
N THR A 88 -11.77 -13.75 1.68
CA THR A 88 -11.79 -15.18 1.34
C THR A 88 -10.73 -15.95 2.13
N THR A 89 -11.06 -17.14 2.59
CA THR A 89 -10.13 -18.03 3.32
C THR A 89 -9.17 -18.75 2.38
N ASN A 90 -9.62 -19.07 1.17
CA ASN A 90 -8.85 -19.80 0.17
C ASN A 90 -8.68 -18.96 -1.10
N LEU A 91 -7.45 -18.52 -1.40
CA LEU A 91 -7.17 -17.75 -2.61
C LEU A 91 -7.23 -18.60 -3.89
N ASP A 92 -7.03 -19.91 -3.79
CA ASP A 92 -6.98 -20.83 -4.95
C ASP A 92 -8.33 -21.00 -5.64
N ASP A 93 -9.43 -20.71 -4.94
CA ASP A 93 -10.77 -20.75 -5.52
C ASP A 93 -11.02 -19.60 -6.52
N PHE A 94 -10.22 -18.54 -6.43
CA PHE A 94 -10.38 -17.32 -7.21
C PHE A 94 -9.05 -16.91 -7.85
N PRO A 95 -8.70 -17.45 -9.04
CA PRO A 95 -7.46 -17.08 -9.70
C PRO A 95 -7.44 -15.59 -10.05
N VAL A 96 -6.39 -14.88 -9.63
CA VAL A 96 -6.19 -13.45 -9.90
C VAL A 96 -4.91 -13.22 -10.68
N ALA A 97 -5.10 -12.78 -11.92
CA ALA A 97 -4.02 -12.44 -12.84
C ALA A 97 -4.44 -11.27 -13.75
N SER A 98 -3.51 -10.76 -14.55
CA SER A 98 -3.80 -9.71 -15.52
C SER A 98 -4.91 -10.12 -16.50
N THR A 99 -6.06 -9.46 -16.42
CA THR A 99 -7.20 -9.68 -17.34
C THR A 99 -7.12 -8.75 -18.55
N VAL A 100 -6.73 -7.48 -18.33
CA VAL A 100 -6.51 -6.49 -19.39
C VAL A 100 -5.02 -6.37 -19.64
N LEU A 101 -4.58 -6.64 -20.87
CA LEU A 101 -3.19 -6.57 -21.28
C LEU A 101 -2.98 -5.39 -22.24
N THR A 102 -2.35 -4.32 -21.76
CA THR A 102 -1.95 -3.16 -22.55
C THR A 102 -0.45 -2.92 -22.41
N ARG A 103 0.16 -2.21 -23.38
CA ARG A 103 1.55 -1.74 -23.32
C ARG A 103 1.66 -0.32 -22.74
N ASP A 104 0.53 0.34 -22.53
CA ASP A 104 0.44 1.75 -22.13
C ASP A 104 0.48 1.94 -20.61
N THR A 105 1.11 1.01 -19.88
CA THR A 105 1.33 1.07 -18.43
C THR A 105 2.78 0.76 -18.08
N GLU A 106 3.23 1.16 -16.88
CA GLU A 106 4.59 0.86 -16.38
C GLU A 106 4.91 -0.65 -16.35
N LEU A 107 3.88 -1.50 -16.22
CA LEU A 107 3.99 -2.95 -16.13
C LEU A 107 3.45 -3.65 -17.38
N GLY A 108 3.29 -2.94 -18.49
CA GLY A 108 2.62 -3.42 -19.71
C GLY A 108 3.30 -4.58 -20.42
N ASP A 109 4.56 -4.88 -20.14
CA ASP A 109 5.29 -6.04 -20.67
C ASP A 109 5.20 -7.28 -19.75
N LEU A 110 4.54 -7.15 -18.59
CA LEU A 110 4.35 -8.22 -17.62
C LEU A 110 2.95 -8.81 -17.69
N TYR A 111 2.85 -10.11 -17.44
CA TYR A 111 1.64 -10.75 -16.99
C TYR A 111 1.70 -10.89 -15.47
N LEU A 112 0.84 -10.17 -14.76
CA LEU A 112 0.88 -10.11 -13.31
C LEU A 112 0.06 -11.25 -12.72
N ILE A 113 0.62 -11.92 -11.71
CA ILE A 113 -0.03 -13.00 -10.95
C ILE A 113 0.03 -12.63 -9.46
N GLU A 114 -1.11 -12.62 -8.78
CA GLU A 114 -1.15 -12.47 -7.33
C GLU A 114 -0.66 -13.77 -6.67
N VAL A 115 0.38 -13.67 -5.84
CA VAL A 115 1.01 -14.81 -5.16
C VAL A 115 0.48 -15.01 -3.76
N GLU A 116 0.19 -13.91 -3.09
CA GLU A 116 -0.26 -13.87 -1.72
C GLU A 116 -1.11 -12.64 -1.44
N ARG A 117 -1.89 -12.71 -0.39
CA ARG A 117 -2.67 -11.58 0.14
C ARG A 117 -2.50 -11.51 1.64
N GLY A 118 -2.24 -10.28 2.16
CA GLY A 118 -1.87 -10.06 3.56
C GLY A 118 -0.36 -10.16 3.80
N CYS A 119 0.06 -9.85 5.03
CA CYS A 119 1.46 -9.87 5.42
C CYS A 119 1.59 -10.27 6.88
N ASN A 120 2.47 -11.22 7.19
CA ASN A 120 2.72 -11.72 8.54
C ASN A 120 3.57 -10.77 9.41
N TRP A 121 4.02 -9.66 8.84
CA TRP A 121 4.77 -8.66 9.59
C TRP A 121 3.86 -7.53 10.03
N ASP A 122 3.93 -7.23 11.32
CA ASP A 122 3.10 -6.21 11.97
C ASP A 122 3.78 -4.84 11.95
N CYS A 123 4.25 -4.36 10.81
CA CYS A 123 4.80 -3.00 10.71
C CYS A 123 3.73 -1.98 11.08
N ARG A 124 3.98 -1.15 12.10
CA ARG A 124 2.99 -0.27 12.73
C ARG A 124 2.39 0.79 11.82
N PHE A 125 3.05 1.11 10.70
CA PHE A 125 2.59 2.08 9.69
C PHE A 125 1.82 1.44 8.55
N CYS A 126 1.87 0.10 8.40
CA CYS A 126 1.48 -0.58 7.19
C CYS A 126 0.00 -0.91 7.17
N LEU A 127 -0.72 -0.37 6.18
CA LEU A 127 -2.14 -0.65 5.97
C LEU A 127 -2.39 -2.11 5.58
N VAL A 128 -1.49 -2.71 4.81
CA VAL A 128 -1.66 -4.07 4.27
C VAL A 128 -1.81 -5.13 5.37
N SER A 129 -1.04 -4.98 6.46
CA SER A 129 -1.13 -5.91 7.60
C SER A 129 -2.47 -5.83 8.34
N GLN A 130 -3.26 -4.80 8.11
CA GLN A 130 -4.58 -4.63 8.71
C GLN A 130 -5.70 -4.98 7.74
N THR A 131 -5.67 -4.42 6.51
CA THR A 131 -6.75 -4.58 5.53
C THR A 131 -6.78 -5.94 4.84
N PHE A 132 -5.66 -6.68 4.84
CA PHE A 132 -5.55 -7.99 4.18
C PHE A 132 -5.17 -9.13 5.14
N TYR A 133 -5.24 -8.91 6.44
CA TYR A 133 -5.06 -9.99 7.42
C TYR A 133 -6.25 -10.98 7.38
N PRO A 134 -6.02 -12.29 7.57
CA PRO A 134 -4.75 -13.00 7.73
C PRO A 134 -3.98 -13.16 6.41
N THR A 135 -2.69 -13.47 6.48
CA THR A 135 -1.89 -13.77 5.30
C THR A 135 -2.31 -15.11 4.70
N ARG A 136 -2.53 -15.13 3.39
CA ARG A 136 -2.92 -16.32 2.62
C ARG A 136 -2.05 -16.40 1.37
N TYR A 137 -1.75 -17.62 0.97
CA TYR A 137 -0.87 -17.91 -0.17
C TYR A 137 -1.63 -18.71 -1.22
N ARG A 138 -1.28 -18.49 -2.49
CA ARG A 138 -1.73 -19.38 -3.58
C ARG A 138 -0.82 -20.59 -3.65
N SER A 139 -1.39 -21.74 -3.97
CA SER A 139 -0.61 -22.97 -4.20
C SER A 139 0.28 -22.84 -5.42
N LEU A 140 1.36 -23.61 -5.43
CA LEU A 140 2.28 -23.70 -6.56
C LEU A 140 1.55 -24.07 -7.86
N ASP A 141 0.67 -25.06 -7.81
CA ASP A 141 -0.09 -25.51 -8.98
C ASP A 141 -0.92 -24.40 -9.62
N LYS A 142 -1.57 -23.55 -8.78
CA LYS A 142 -2.35 -22.42 -9.27
C LYS A 142 -1.48 -21.33 -9.87
N LEU A 143 -0.31 -21.07 -9.27
CA LEU A 143 0.65 -20.11 -9.81
C LEU A 143 1.18 -20.56 -11.18
N LEU A 144 1.54 -21.81 -11.32
CA LEU A 144 2.02 -22.37 -12.58
C LEU A 144 0.94 -22.38 -13.66
N ALA A 145 -0.28 -22.83 -13.34
CA ALA A 145 -1.40 -22.79 -14.27
C ALA A 145 -1.70 -21.38 -14.81
N GLN A 146 -1.64 -20.35 -13.94
CA GLN A 146 -1.80 -18.96 -14.36
C GLN A 146 -0.61 -18.47 -15.20
N ALA A 147 0.60 -18.89 -14.88
CA ALA A 147 1.79 -18.54 -15.64
C ALA A 147 1.76 -19.13 -17.06
N GLU A 148 1.34 -20.39 -17.22
CA GLU A 148 1.16 -21.01 -18.53
C GLU A 148 0.16 -20.26 -19.41
N ILE A 149 -0.94 -19.76 -18.83
CA ILE A 149 -1.88 -18.88 -19.53
C ILE A 149 -1.18 -17.57 -19.93
N GLY A 150 -0.49 -16.95 -18.98
CA GLY A 150 0.17 -15.66 -19.18
C GLY A 150 1.27 -15.68 -20.22
N LEU A 151 2.05 -16.76 -20.28
CA LEU A 151 3.15 -16.94 -21.24
C LEU A 151 2.70 -17.02 -22.70
N LYS A 152 1.41 -17.28 -22.95
CA LYS A 152 0.81 -17.16 -24.30
C LYS A 152 0.74 -15.70 -24.78
N TYR A 153 0.76 -14.73 -23.87
CA TYR A 153 0.56 -13.31 -24.15
C TYR A 153 1.80 -12.46 -23.84
N ARG A 154 2.58 -12.83 -22.83
CA ARG A 154 3.76 -12.09 -22.37
C ARG A 154 4.90 -13.06 -22.06
N LYS A 155 6.12 -12.64 -22.36
CA LYS A 155 7.34 -13.42 -22.04
C LYS A 155 7.77 -13.34 -20.60
N ARG A 156 7.18 -12.41 -19.84
CA ARG A 156 7.58 -12.12 -18.46
C ARG A 156 6.38 -12.20 -17.52
N ILE A 157 6.59 -12.87 -16.41
CA ILE A 157 5.64 -13.00 -15.32
C ILE A 157 6.05 -12.06 -14.18
N GLY A 158 5.12 -11.21 -13.75
CA GLY A 158 5.28 -10.37 -12.58
C GLY A 158 4.55 -10.96 -11.38
N LEU A 159 5.30 -11.33 -10.34
CA LEU A 159 4.73 -11.85 -9.10
C LEU A 159 4.37 -10.69 -8.18
N VAL A 160 3.10 -10.62 -7.79
CA VAL A 160 2.54 -9.52 -6.99
C VAL A 160 2.12 -10.04 -5.63
N GLY A 161 2.55 -9.32 -4.60
CA GLY A 161 2.22 -9.59 -3.20
C GLY A 161 3.00 -8.65 -2.29
N PRO A 162 2.54 -8.44 -1.05
CA PRO A 162 3.21 -7.53 -0.11
C PRO A 162 4.55 -8.09 0.41
N ALA A 163 4.74 -9.41 0.40
CA ALA A 163 5.95 -10.06 0.91
C ALA A 163 6.26 -11.37 0.16
N VAL A 164 6.26 -11.33 -1.18
CA VAL A 164 6.38 -12.50 -2.07
C VAL A 164 7.49 -13.48 -1.65
N THR A 165 8.61 -12.99 -1.11
CA THR A 165 9.70 -13.85 -0.60
C THR A 165 9.37 -14.61 0.69
N ALA A 166 8.22 -14.34 1.30
CA ALA A 166 7.74 -15.08 2.47
C ALA A 166 6.81 -16.25 2.10
N HIS A 167 6.46 -16.37 0.83
CA HIS A 167 5.67 -17.50 0.37
C HIS A 167 6.42 -18.82 0.63
N PRO A 168 5.78 -19.83 1.26
CA PRO A 168 6.45 -21.08 1.67
C PRO A 168 7.17 -21.81 0.53
N GLN A 169 6.59 -21.79 -0.67
CA GLN A 169 7.12 -22.48 -1.86
C GLN A 169 7.72 -21.52 -2.89
N ILE A 170 8.17 -20.32 -2.50
CA ILE A 170 8.63 -19.32 -3.47
C ILE A 170 9.85 -19.79 -4.27
N ALA A 171 10.79 -20.47 -3.64
CA ALA A 171 11.99 -20.95 -4.32
C ALA A 171 11.64 -21.98 -5.41
N GLU A 172 10.76 -22.92 -5.08
CA GLU A 172 10.22 -23.93 -6.00
C GLU A 172 9.44 -23.27 -7.14
N SER A 173 8.54 -22.35 -6.80
CA SER A 173 7.74 -21.60 -7.80
C SER A 173 8.64 -20.87 -8.82
N LEU A 174 9.72 -20.23 -8.38
CA LEU A 174 10.63 -19.53 -9.29
C LEU A 174 11.44 -20.50 -10.17
N ILE A 175 11.83 -21.67 -9.66
CA ILE A 175 12.51 -22.72 -10.44
C ILE A 175 11.59 -23.19 -11.57
N GLU A 176 10.36 -23.59 -11.25
CA GLU A 176 9.38 -24.09 -12.21
C GLU A 176 9.01 -23.03 -13.26
N LEU A 177 8.81 -21.76 -12.83
CA LEU A 177 8.56 -20.66 -13.76
C LEU A 177 9.73 -20.43 -14.73
N CYS A 178 10.97 -20.54 -14.26
CA CYS A 178 12.14 -20.47 -15.12
C CYS A 178 12.21 -21.65 -16.12
N GLN A 179 11.80 -22.85 -15.70
CA GLN A 179 11.74 -24.04 -16.59
C GLN A 179 10.68 -23.85 -17.68
N LEU A 180 9.56 -23.17 -17.38
CA LEU A 180 8.56 -22.77 -18.38
C LEU A 180 9.06 -21.68 -19.35
N GLY A 181 10.30 -21.17 -19.16
CA GLY A 181 10.88 -20.11 -19.97
C GLY A 181 10.41 -18.71 -19.61
N ALA A 182 9.81 -18.52 -18.44
CA ALA A 182 9.34 -17.21 -17.99
C ALA A 182 10.51 -16.27 -17.63
N GLY A 183 10.49 -15.06 -18.17
CA GLY A 183 11.21 -13.96 -17.54
C GLY A 183 10.50 -13.54 -16.26
N LEU A 184 11.27 -13.28 -15.19
CA LEU A 184 10.72 -13.02 -13.86
C LEU A 184 10.82 -11.54 -13.47
N SER A 185 9.80 -11.07 -12.76
CA SER A 185 9.77 -9.77 -12.10
C SER A 185 9.07 -9.88 -10.75
N ILE A 186 9.59 -9.16 -9.75
CA ILE A 186 9.02 -9.09 -8.39
C ILE A 186 9.08 -7.65 -7.90
N SER A 187 8.11 -7.21 -7.12
CA SER A 187 8.00 -5.82 -6.68
C SER A 187 9.12 -5.40 -5.73
N SER A 188 9.32 -6.16 -4.67
CA SER A 188 10.36 -5.90 -3.67
C SER A 188 10.73 -7.18 -2.93
N LEU A 189 11.94 -7.20 -2.41
CA LEU A 189 12.43 -8.27 -1.54
C LEU A 189 12.52 -7.78 -0.09
N ARG A 190 12.35 -8.70 0.82
CA ARG A 190 12.67 -8.41 2.22
C ARG A 190 14.17 -8.40 2.42
N VAL A 191 14.62 -7.50 3.29
CA VAL A 191 16.02 -7.46 3.72
C VAL A 191 16.39 -8.76 4.45
N LYS A 192 15.45 -9.29 5.28
CA LYS A 192 15.65 -10.50 6.08
C LYS A 192 14.31 -11.25 6.28
N PRO A 193 14.27 -12.55 6.02
CA PRO A 193 15.30 -13.31 5.35
C PRO A 193 15.39 -12.93 3.86
N LEU A 194 16.61 -12.97 3.30
CA LEU A 194 16.83 -12.88 1.85
C LEU A 194 17.35 -14.24 1.38
N PRO A 195 16.48 -15.15 0.91
CA PRO A 195 16.89 -16.50 0.50
C PRO A 195 17.74 -16.44 -0.77
N HIS A 196 18.99 -16.95 -0.68
CA HIS A 196 19.92 -16.97 -1.79
C HIS A 196 19.36 -17.69 -3.04
N PRO A 197 18.70 -18.87 -2.92
CA PRO A 197 18.11 -19.54 -4.08
C PRO A 197 17.06 -18.69 -4.81
N VAL A 198 16.26 -17.91 -4.07
CA VAL A 198 15.26 -17.01 -4.65
C VAL A 198 15.93 -15.95 -5.52
N LEU A 199 17.00 -15.34 -5.01
CA LEU A 199 17.72 -14.30 -5.75
C LEU A 199 18.40 -14.85 -7.01
N GLU A 200 18.99 -16.04 -6.93
CA GLU A 200 19.57 -16.71 -8.10
C GLU A 200 18.53 -16.96 -9.21
N GLN A 201 17.34 -17.46 -8.86
CA GLN A 201 16.28 -17.71 -9.85
C GLN A 201 15.77 -16.40 -10.45
N LEU A 202 15.64 -15.34 -9.67
CA LEU A 202 15.24 -14.03 -10.18
C LEU A 202 16.26 -13.51 -11.21
N VAL A 203 17.54 -13.66 -10.93
CA VAL A 203 18.61 -13.25 -11.87
C VAL A 203 18.61 -14.11 -13.13
N LYS A 204 18.48 -15.44 -13.00
CA LYS A 204 18.30 -16.35 -14.15
C LYS A 204 17.08 -15.98 -14.98
N GLY A 205 15.96 -15.60 -14.35
CA GLY A 205 14.74 -15.10 -15.00
C GLY A 205 14.86 -13.66 -15.53
N GLY A 206 16.08 -13.07 -15.56
CA GLY A 206 16.35 -11.78 -16.18
C GLY A 206 16.02 -10.56 -15.34
N THR A 207 15.79 -10.71 -14.03
CA THR A 207 15.59 -9.58 -13.11
C THR A 207 16.86 -8.75 -13.03
N GLN A 208 16.78 -7.46 -13.34
CA GLN A 208 17.93 -6.55 -13.30
C GLN A 208 17.84 -5.49 -12.19
N THR A 209 16.68 -5.33 -11.60
CA THR A 209 16.43 -4.36 -10.53
C THR A 209 15.88 -5.08 -9.31
N ILE A 210 16.49 -4.85 -8.15
CA ILE A 210 16.02 -5.32 -6.85
C ILE A 210 15.68 -4.11 -5.98
N ALA A 211 14.57 -4.21 -5.26
CA ALA A 211 14.17 -3.23 -4.26
C ALA A 211 14.21 -3.86 -2.86
N LEU A 212 14.84 -3.18 -1.92
CA LEU A 212 14.87 -3.51 -0.50
C LEU A 212 14.29 -2.33 0.28
N ALA A 213 13.61 -2.61 1.38
CA ALA A 213 12.94 -1.59 2.18
C ALA A 213 13.48 -1.55 3.63
N PRO A 214 14.57 -0.82 3.88
CA PRO A 214 15.04 -0.54 5.24
C PRO A 214 14.03 0.29 6.05
N GLU A 215 13.29 1.18 5.41
CA GLU A 215 12.28 2.13 5.88
C GLU A 215 12.85 3.28 6.70
N ALA A 216 13.88 3.09 7.54
CA ALA A 216 14.51 4.14 8.33
C ALA A 216 16.02 3.93 8.42
N GLY A 217 16.78 5.03 8.58
CA GLY A 217 18.23 5.01 8.73
C GLY A 217 18.67 4.46 10.07
N SER A 218 18.09 4.97 11.16
CA SER A 218 18.48 4.58 12.51
C SER A 218 17.79 3.31 13.00
N GLN A 219 18.51 2.54 13.82
CA GLN A 219 17.98 1.33 14.46
C GLN A 219 16.78 1.66 15.35
N ARG A 220 16.82 2.78 16.04
CA ARG A 220 15.75 3.29 16.90
C ARG A 220 14.44 3.41 16.13
N LEU A 221 14.45 4.08 14.97
CA LEU A 221 13.26 4.25 14.15
C LEU A 221 12.79 2.93 13.52
N ARG A 222 13.70 2.05 13.11
CA ARG A 222 13.32 0.71 12.65
C ARG A 222 12.57 -0.08 13.73
N GLN A 223 13.00 0.02 14.99
CA GLN A 223 12.31 -0.59 16.13
C GLN A 223 10.95 0.07 16.40
N LEU A 224 10.89 1.41 16.33
CA LEU A 224 9.65 2.18 16.49
C LEU A 224 8.58 1.72 15.50
N ILE A 225 8.92 1.51 14.23
CA ILE A 225 7.99 1.02 13.21
C ILE A 225 7.82 -0.52 13.20
N LYS A 226 8.42 -1.23 14.16
CA LYS A 226 8.40 -2.70 14.27
C LYS A 226 9.01 -3.40 13.05
N LYS A 227 10.09 -2.83 12.51
CA LYS A 227 10.88 -3.42 11.43
C LYS A 227 12.15 -4.05 12.03
N SER A 228 12.08 -5.36 12.35
CA SER A 228 13.13 -6.11 13.06
C SER A 228 14.31 -6.46 12.14
N ILE A 229 15.01 -5.45 11.64
CA ILE A 229 16.24 -5.58 10.83
C ILE A 229 17.33 -4.67 11.40
N SER A 230 18.56 -5.16 11.45
CA SER A 230 19.75 -4.39 11.83
C SER A 230 20.41 -3.73 10.62
N GLU A 231 21.35 -2.79 10.86
CA GLU A 231 22.19 -2.26 9.79
C GLU A 231 23.00 -3.37 9.12
N ASP A 232 23.55 -4.29 9.89
CA ASP A 232 24.30 -5.44 9.39
C ASP A 232 23.45 -6.35 8.47
N ASP A 233 22.19 -6.59 8.80
CA ASP A 233 21.25 -7.31 7.92
C ASP A 233 21.08 -6.59 6.57
N ILE A 234 21.00 -5.26 6.58
CA ILE A 234 20.88 -4.44 5.36
C ILE A 234 22.15 -4.52 4.53
N LEU A 235 23.30 -4.32 5.15
CA LEU A 235 24.61 -4.36 4.46
C LEU A 235 24.89 -5.75 3.86
N LYS A 236 24.58 -6.83 4.58
CA LYS A 236 24.66 -8.20 4.07
C LYS A 236 23.72 -8.42 2.88
N ALA A 237 22.49 -7.95 2.94
CA ALA A 237 21.55 -8.06 1.84
C ALA A 237 22.05 -7.33 0.59
N VAL A 238 22.61 -6.12 0.76
CA VAL A 238 23.22 -5.34 -0.33
C VAL A 238 24.40 -6.08 -0.96
N ASP A 239 25.29 -6.67 -0.15
CA ASP A 239 26.42 -7.45 -0.62
C ASP A 239 25.98 -8.66 -1.44
N VAL A 240 25.02 -9.44 -0.92
CA VAL A 240 24.47 -10.62 -1.60
C VAL A 240 23.83 -10.23 -2.94
N VAL A 241 22.98 -9.19 -2.97
CA VAL A 241 22.33 -8.70 -4.19
C VAL A 241 23.38 -8.25 -5.22
N ASN A 242 24.38 -7.51 -4.77
CA ASN A 242 25.42 -6.97 -5.66
C ASN A 242 26.27 -8.07 -6.31
N ARG A 243 26.62 -9.12 -5.57
CA ARG A 243 27.37 -10.29 -6.09
C ARG A 243 26.63 -11.06 -7.18
N GLN A 244 25.29 -10.97 -7.22
CA GLN A 244 24.48 -11.60 -8.26
C GLN A 244 24.45 -10.82 -9.58
N GLY A 245 25.18 -9.71 -9.68
CA GLY A 245 25.28 -8.92 -10.92
C GLY A 245 24.04 -8.10 -11.24
N ILE A 246 23.21 -7.78 -10.26
CA ILE A 246 22.05 -6.87 -10.39
C ILE A 246 22.54 -5.50 -10.87
N LYS A 247 21.82 -4.90 -11.85
CA LYS A 247 22.19 -3.62 -12.46
C LYS A 247 21.70 -2.41 -11.67
N GLN A 248 20.65 -2.58 -10.87
CA GLN A 248 20.10 -1.51 -10.05
C GLN A 248 19.58 -2.05 -8.72
N LEU A 249 20.04 -1.43 -7.63
CA LEU A 249 19.48 -1.63 -6.30
C LEU A 249 18.71 -0.38 -5.89
N LYS A 250 17.46 -0.56 -5.46
CA LYS A 250 16.61 0.50 -4.89
C LYS A 250 16.47 0.26 -3.40
N LEU A 251 16.68 1.30 -2.60
CA LEU A 251 16.38 1.29 -1.16
C LEU A 251 15.22 2.23 -0.88
N TYR A 252 14.23 1.75 -0.15
CA TYR A 252 13.06 2.54 0.25
C TYR A 252 13.22 3.04 1.68
N PHE A 253 13.00 4.33 1.87
CA PHE A 253 13.00 5.00 3.18
C PHE A 253 11.79 5.89 3.33
N MET A 254 11.32 6.00 4.56
CA MET A 254 10.36 7.02 4.98
C MET A 254 11.09 8.11 5.76
N ILE A 255 10.59 9.34 5.66
CA ILE A 255 10.97 10.49 6.48
C ILE A 255 9.74 11.08 7.15
N GLY A 256 9.92 11.74 8.27
CA GLY A 256 8.81 12.27 9.05
C GLY A 256 8.15 11.23 9.95
N LEU A 257 8.84 10.16 10.28
CA LEU A 257 8.39 9.17 11.27
C LEU A 257 8.21 9.82 12.65
N PRO A 258 7.34 9.26 13.51
CA PRO A 258 7.18 9.77 14.87
C PRO A 258 8.52 9.85 15.61
N SER A 259 8.76 10.93 16.31
CA SER A 259 10.00 11.23 17.04
C SER A 259 11.30 11.27 16.19
N GLU A 260 11.20 11.33 14.86
CA GLU A 260 12.36 11.43 13.98
C GLU A 260 13.04 12.80 14.14
N THR A 261 14.37 12.79 14.22
CA THR A 261 15.23 13.97 14.29
C THR A 261 16.13 14.09 13.06
N ASP A 262 16.90 15.17 12.95
CA ASP A 262 17.81 15.35 11.82
C ASP A 262 18.99 14.37 11.89
N GLU A 263 19.37 13.90 13.08
CA GLU A 263 20.38 12.84 13.28
C GLU A 263 19.90 11.51 12.67
N ASP A 264 18.59 11.22 12.71
CA ASP A 264 18.05 10.03 12.04
C ASP A 264 18.13 10.14 10.50
N ILE A 265 18.07 11.36 9.96
CA ILE A 265 18.30 11.62 8.52
C ILE A 265 19.78 11.44 8.18
N GLU A 266 20.71 11.87 9.05
CA GLU A 266 22.14 11.62 8.89
C GLU A 266 22.44 10.10 8.89
N GLU A 267 21.72 9.30 9.70
CA GLU A 267 21.83 7.84 9.68
C GLU A 267 21.32 7.23 8.34
N ILE A 268 20.34 7.84 7.65
CA ILE A 268 19.99 7.43 6.27
C ILE A 268 21.18 7.70 5.33
N ILE A 269 21.80 8.86 5.44
CA ILE A 269 22.96 9.25 4.61
C ILE A 269 24.12 8.25 4.84
N LYS A 270 24.48 8.00 6.08
CA LYS A 270 25.54 7.09 6.48
C LYS A 270 25.30 5.67 5.99
N LEU A 271 24.07 5.14 6.22
CA LEU A 271 23.69 3.80 5.73
C LEU A 271 23.79 3.71 4.20
N ALA A 272 23.31 4.73 3.49
CA ALA A 272 23.38 4.77 2.03
C ALA A 272 24.83 4.80 1.51
N LEU A 273 25.73 5.54 2.17
CA LEU A 273 27.15 5.59 1.85
C LEU A 273 27.83 4.24 2.13
N ASN A 274 27.50 3.57 3.23
CA ASN A 274 27.98 2.23 3.55
C ASN A 274 27.52 1.21 2.47
N CYS A 275 26.24 1.25 2.06
CA CYS A 275 25.74 0.43 0.96
C CYS A 275 26.49 0.72 -0.36
N LYS A 276 26.72 2.00 -0.68
CA LYS A 276 27.45 2.42 -1.89
C LYS A 276 28.89 1.91 -1.86
N SER A 277 29.57 1.99 -0.72
CA SER A 277 30.94 1.46 -0.56
C SER A 277 31.02 -0.05 -0.84
N ILE A 278 30.01 -0.84 -0.40
CA ILE A 278 29.93 -2.27 -0.73
C ILE A 278 29.76 -2.48 -2.24
N ILE A 279 28.87 -1.73 -2.86
CA ILE A 279 28.62 -1.81 -4.31
C ILE A 279 29.89 -1.50 -5.10
N ASP A 280 30.59 -0.43 -4.76
CA ASP A 280 31.79 0.03 -5.46
C ASP A 280 32.96 -0.93 -5.30
N ARG A 281 33.10 -1.58 -4.15
CA ARG A 281 34.14 -2.59 -3.89
C ARG A 281 34.07 -3.77 -4.86
N HIS A 282 32.88 -4.16 -5.27
CA HIS A 282 32.67 -5.28 -6.20
C HIS A 282 32.77 -4.90 -7.68
N GLN A 283 32.83 -3.61 -8.02
CA GLN A 283 32.95 -3.08 -9.39
C GLN A 283 31.92 -3.66 -10.39
N THR A 284 30.72 -4.03 -9.90
CA THR A 284 29.66 -4.65 -10.72
C THR A 284 28.93 -3.66 -11.62
N GLY A 285 29.16 -2.36 -11.45
CA GLY A 285 28.41 -1.28 -12.14
C GLY A 285 26.95 -1.15 -11.65
N CYS A 286 26.61 -1.76 -10.51
CA CYS A 286 25.29 -1.64 -9.92
C CYS A 286 25.00 -0.19 -9.50
N ARG A 287 23.86 0.34 -9.91
CA ARG A 287 23.42 1.69 -9.56
C ARG A 287 22.58 1.66 -8.29
N LEU A 288 22.90 2.52 -7.32
CA LEU A 288 22.13 2.69 -6.10
C LEU A 288 21.14 3.84 -6.27
N THR A 289 19.87 3.58 -5.96
CA THR A 289 18.80 4.58 -5.94
C THR A 289 18.09 4.52 -4.59
N LEU A 290 17.92 5.66 -3.93
CA LEU A 290 17.05 5.77 -2.76
C LEU A 290 15.70 6.35 -3.21
N ASN A 291 14.62 5.69 -2.80
CA ASN A 291 13.26 6.19 -2.90
C ASN A 291 12.84 6.68 -1.52
N ILE A 292 12.54 7.97 -1.42
CA ILE A 292 12.20 8.64 -0.15
C ILE A 292 10.73 9.06 -0.21
N ALA A 293 9.94 8.59 0.75
CA ALA A 293 8.53 8.94 0.90
C ALA A 293 8.28 9.56 2.28
N PRO A 294 7.48 10.63 2.40
CA PRO A 294 6.99 11.09 3.69
C PRO A 294 6.10 10.03 4.36
N PHE A 295 6.25 9.89 5.67
CA PHE A 295 5.32 9.11 6.47
C PHE A 295 3.95 9.79 6.48
N VAL A 296 2.90 8.99 6.19
CA VAL A 296 1.50 9.40 6.24
C VAL A 296 0.74 8.45 7.16
N PRO A 297 0.12 8.95 8.25
CA PRO A 297 -0.72 8.13 9.11
C PRO A 297 -1.91 7.57 8.33
N LYS A 298 -2.20 6.28 8.50
CA LYS A 298 -3.25 5.56 7.77
C LYS A 298 -4.32 5.06 8.73
N ALA A 299 -5.58 5.17 8.31
CA ALA A 299 -6.72 4.57 9.00
C ALA A 299 -6.51 3.07 9.26
N GLY A 300 -6.97 2.57 10.39
CA GLY A 300 -6.86 1.16 10.76
C GLY A 300 -5.46 0.67 11.13
N THR A 301 -4.44 1.55 11.21
CA THR A 301 -3.08 1.20 11.66
C THR A 301 -2.82 1.67 13.09
N PRO A 302 -1.82 1.09 13.81
CA PRO A 302 -1.39 1.62 15.09
C PRO A 302 -1.05 3.12 15.08
N PHE A 303 -0.62 3.66 13.94
CA PHE A 303 -0.24 5.07 13.80
C PHE A 303 -1.37 6.00 13.32
N GLN A 304 -2.60 5.52 13.23
CA GLN A 304 -3.77 6.30 12.76
C GLN A 304 -4.05 7.57 13.57
N TRP A 305 -3.67 7.59 14.86
CA TRP A 305 -3.86 8.75 15.75
C TRP A 305 -2.73 9.78 15.71
N LEU A 306 -1.62 9.45 15.02
CA LEU A 306 -0.46 10.32 14.98
C LEU A 306 -0.63 11.44 13.95
N ALA A 307 0.05 12.53 14.19
CA ALA A 307 0.20 13.62 13.22
C ALA A 307 1.21 13.26 12.13
N MET A 308 1.00 13.78 10.94
CA MET A 308 2.04 13.86 9.91
C MET A 308 3.05 14.95 10.27
N THR A 309 4.31 14.76 9.92
CA THR A 309 5.33 15.83 10.08
C THR A 309 5.05 16.98 9.10
N PRO A 310 5.13 18.26 9.54
CA PRO A 310 4.87 19.41 8.70
C PRO A 310 5.72 19.44 7.42
N VAL A 311 5.11 19.90 6.32
CA VAL A 311 5.76 20.00 4.99
C VAL A 311 7.09 20.78 5.02
N ALA A 312 7.19 21.82 5.83
CA ALA A 312 8.42 22.61 5.97
C ALA A 312 9.59 21.76 6.51
N ILE A 313 9.34 20.94 7.54
CA ILE A 313 10.33 20.04 8.14
C ILE A 313 10.71 18.95 7.14
N LEU A 314 9.73 18.35 6.44
CA LEU A 314 9.99 17.34 5.41
C LEU A 314 10.86 17.89 4.27
N ASN A 315 10.58 19.12 3.82
CA ASN A 315 11.39 19.79 2.80
C ASN A 315 12.82 20.06 3.28
N HIS A 316 13.00 20.46 4.54
CA HIS A 316 14.32 20.60 5.15
C HIS A 316 15.08 19.27 5.13
N ARG A 317 14.49 18.18 5.61
CA ARG A 317 15.08 16.84 5.62
C ARG A 317 15.41 16.32 4.21
N LEU A 318 14.52 16.56 3.24
CA LEU A 318 14.81 16.25 1.84
C LEU A 318 15.99 17.06 1.29
N SER A 319 16.17 18.32 1.73
CA SER A 319 17.32 19.12 1.29
C SER A 319 18.64 18.57 1.84
N LEU A 320 18.68 18.06 3.07
CA LEU A 320 19.86 17.37 3.64
C LEU A 320 20.25 16.15 2.81
N LEU A 321 19.27 15.31 2.44
CA LEU A 321 19.52 14.14 1.60
C LEU A 321 19.99 14.55 0.19
N LYS A 322 19.36 15.55 -0.42
CA LYS A 322 19.69 16.04 -1.78
C LYS A 322 21.06 16.70 -1.87
N SER A 323 21.53 17.35 -0.83
CA SER A 323 22.87 17.95 -0.79
C SER A 323 23.98 16.92 -0.62
N SER A 324 23.71 15.81 0.08
CA SER A 324 24.73 14.86 0.51
C SER A 324 24.91 13.66 -0.46
N LEU A 325 23.84 13.12 -1.01
CA LEU A 325 23.88 11.81 -1.69
C LEU A 325 24.18 11.87 -3.18
N PRO A 326 23.62 12.80 -4.00
CA PRO A 326 23.88 12.83 -5.45
C PRO A 326 25.35 13.06 -5.80
N THR A 327 26.05 13.88 -5.05
CA THR A 327 27.49 14.15 -5.19
C THR A 327 28.35 12.90 -4.99
N ARG A 328 27.80 11.86 -4.37
CA ARG A 328 28.43 10.57 -4.10
C ARG A 328 27.95 9.46 -5.06
N GLY A 329 27.27 9.82 -6.16
CA GLY A 329 26.80 8.87 -7.18
C GLY A 329 25.58 8.05 -6.77
N ILE A 330 24.79 8.51 -5.79
CA ILE A 330 23.55 7.88 -5.34
C ILE A 330 22.37 8.66 -5.90
N LYS A 331 21.50 7.99 -6.68
CA LYS A 331 20.31 8.63 -7.23
C LYS A 331 19.23 8.73 -6.17
N LEU A 332 18.57 9.91 -6.10
CA LEU A 332 17.39 10.11 -5.25
C LEU A 332 16.12 10.22 -6.09
N LYS A 333 15.06 9.57 -5.62
CA LYS A 333 13.68 9.77 -6.04
C LYS A 333 12.88 10.10 -4.79
N CYS A 334 12.29 11.29 -4.75
CA CYS A 334 11.55 11.76 -3.58
C CYS A 334 10.10 12.02 -3.96
N GLU A 335 9.18 11.54 -3.13
CA GLU A 335 7.78 11.93 -3.21
C GLU A 335 7.59 13.38 -2.72
N SER A 336 6.54 14.02 -3.18
CA SER A 336 6.22 15.39 -2.83
C SER A 336 5.61 15.49 -1.43
N PRO A 337 6.22 16.21 -0.45
CA PRO A 337 5.61 16.43 0.84
C PRO A 337 4.24 17.09 0.78
N ALA A 338 4.01 17.98 -0.19
CA ALA A 338 2.72 18.65 -0.37
C ALA A 338 1.63 17.67 -0.86
N TRP A 339 1.95 16.71 -1.73
CA TRP A 339 1.01 15.64 -2.09
C TRP A 339 0.82 14.63 -0.95
N SER A 340 1.83 14.42 -0.12
CA SER A 340 1.70 13.58 1.08
C SER A 340 0.79 14.22 2.13
N GLU A 341 0.77 15.57 2.23
CA GLU A 341 -0.20 16.31 3.04
C GLU A 341 -1.63 16.06 2.55
N VAL A 342 -1.88 16.17 1.23
CA VAL A 342 -3.19 15.83 0.63
C VAL A 342 -3.56 14.38 0.97
N GLN A 343 -2.61 13.46 0.83
CA GLN A 343 -2.83 12.05 1.18
C GLN A 343 -3.18 11.85 2.66
N ALA A 344 -2.55 12.62 3.58
CA ALA A 344 -2.83 12.53 5.01
C ALA A 344 -4.24 13.02 5.33
N VAL A 345 -4.67 14.14 4.70
CA VAL A 345 -6.02 14.65 4.84
C VAL A 345 -7.04 13.63 4.36
N LEU A 346 -6.85 13.06 3.17
CA LEU A 346 -7.77 12.03 2.61
C LEU A 346 -7.76 10.73 3.43
N ALA A 347 -6.59 10.29 3.90
CA ALA A 347 -6.48 9.06 4.66
C ALA A 347 -7.18 9.11 6.04
N ARG A 348 -7.31 10.31 6.61
CA ARG A 348 -7.90 10.54 7.94
C ARG A 348 -9.21 11.33 7.87
N GLY A 349 -9.67 11.67 6.67
CA GLY A 349 -10.80 12.53 6.45
C GLY A 349 -12.17 11.90 6.75
N ASP A 350 -13.16 12.76 6.95
CA ASP A 350 -14.57 12.42 7.04
C ASP A 350 -15.30 12.74 5.72
N ASP A 351 -16.61 12.69 5.73
CA ASP A 351 -17.50 12.97 4.58
C ASP A 351 -17.51 14.43 4.11
N LYS A 352 -17.06 15.39 4.94
CA LYS A 352 -16.89 16.80 4.54
C LYS A 352 -15.88 16.96 3.41
N LEU A 353 -14.96 16.03 3.26
CA LEU A 353 -13.99 16.05 2.16
C LEU A 353 -14.63 15.90 0.78
N ALA A 354 -15.83 15.32 0.71
CA ALA A 354 -16.55 15.21 -0.55
C ALA A 354 -16.85 16.61 -1.16
N GLU A 355 -17.18 17.60 -0.34
CA GLU A 355 -17.39 18.97 -0.82
C GLU A 355 -16.10 19.55 -1.41
N VAL A 356 -14.94 19.33 -0.73
CA VAL A 356 -13.64 19.79 -1.23
C VAL A 356 -13.28 19.12 -2.55
N LEU A 357 -13.51 17.81 -2.65
CA LEU A 357 -13.24 17.06 -3.89
C LEU A 357 -14.14 17.51 -5.04
N ASN A 358 -15.41 17.82 -4.76
CA ASN A 358 -16.35 18.37 -5.75
C ASN A 358 -15.95 19.76 -6.25
N GLU A 359 -15.33 20.57 -5.40
CA GLU A 359 -14.91 21.94 -5.72
C GLU A 359 -13.55 22.04 -6.40
N MET A 360 -12.87 20.91 -6.65
CA MET A 360 -11.62 20.91 -7.40
C MET A 360 -11.88 21.07 -8.90
N ASP A 361 -11.34 22.13 -9.48
CA ASP A 361 -11.40 22.35 -10.94
C ASP A 361 -10.48 21.41 -11.72
N ASP A 362 -9.36 21.00 -11.11
CA ASP A 362 -8.36 20.12 -11.68
C ASP A 362 -7.62 19.30 -10.60
N MET A 363 -6.92 18.25 -11.03
CA MET A 363 -6.13 17.34 -10.16
C MET A 363 -4.74 17.90 -9.84
N SER A 364 -4.64 19.18 -9.47
CA SER A 364 -3.39 19.84 -9.10
C SER A 364 -3.38 20.28 -7.62
N LEU A 365 -2.18 20.53 -7.07
CA LEU A 365 -2.05 21.14 -5.74
C LEU A 365 -2.68 22.53 -5.66
N ALA A 366 -2.73 23.26 -6.77
CA ALA A 366 -3.37 24.57 -6.84
C ALA A 366 -4.88 24.42 -6.76
N GLY A 367 -5.47 23.48 -7.53
CA GLY A 367 -6.89 23.12 -7.46
C GLY A 367 -7.31 22.67 -6.06
N TRP A 368 -6.51 21.76 -5.44
CA TRP A 368 -6.72 21.33 -4.06
C TRP A 368 -6.76 22.51 -3.08
N ARG A 369 -5.74 23.38 -3.08
CA ARG A 369 -5.65 24.52 -2.16
C ARG A 369 -6.79 25.50 -2.35
N LYS A 370 -7.23 25.73 -3.60
CA LYS A 370 -8.37 26.57 -3.93
C LYS A 370 -9.67 26.00 -3.33
N ALA A 371 -9.90 24.70 -3.51
CA ALA A 371 -11.07 24.00 -2.99
C ALA A 371 -11.08 23.99 -1.45
N VAL A 372 -9.96 23.63 -0.81
CA VAL A 372 -9.78 23.70 0.66
C VAL A 372 -10.14 25.08 1.21
N LYS A 373 -9.64 26.14 0.59
CA LYS A 373 -9.93 27.52 0.99
C LYS A 373 -11.42 27.86 0.81
N LYS A 374 -12.02 27.44 -0.30
CA LYS A 374 -13.44 27.69 -0.60
C LYS A 374 -14.35 27.00 0.41
N CYS A 375 -14.09 25.72 0.71
CA CYS A 375 -14.86 24.93 1.67
C CYS A 375 -14.47 25.19 3.13
N ARG A 376 -13.45 26.01 3.38
CA ARG A 376 -12.91 26.30 4.73
C ARG A 376 -12.52 25.06 5.51
N LEU A 377 -11.95 24.05 4.79
CA LEU A 377 -11.49 22.82 5.43
C LEU A 377 -10.29 23.09 6.35
N ASP A 378 -10.34 22.56 7.55
CA ASP A 378 -9.22 22.60 8.49
C ASP A 378 -8.24 21.46 8.17
N VAL A 379 -7.24 21.73 7.32
CA VAL A 379 -6.17 20.78 6.95
C VAL A 379 -5.37 20.35 8.18
N ASP A 380 -5.14 21.27 9.13
CA ASP A 380 -4.32 21.01 10.32
C ASP A 380 -4.99 19.96 11.21
N TYR A 381 -6.31 19.98 11.32
CA TYR A 381 -7.06 18.97 12.05
C TYR A 381 -6.82 17.56 11.51
N TYR A 382 -6.85 17.38 10.17
CA TYR A 382 -6.70 16.06 9.56
C TYR A 382 -5.23 15.63 9.45
N ALA A 383 -4.33 16.52 9.02
CA ALA A 383 -2.94 16.15 8.75
C ALA A 383 -2.04 16.24 9.99
N TYR A 384 -2.15 17.32 10.77
CA TYR A 384 -1.13 17.70 11.74
C TYR A 384 -1.54 17.58 13.21
N GLN A 385 -2.82 17.35 13.48
CA GLN A 385 -3.27 17.11 14.84
C GLN A 385 -3.06 15.63 15.22
N ARG A 386 -2.42 15.40 16.39
CA ARG A 386 -2.48 14.11 17.05
C ARG A 386 -3.85 13.95 17.69
N TRP A 387 -4.53 12.83 17.39
CA TRP A 387 -5.84 12.54 17.91
C TRP A 387 -5.75 11.68 19.18
N ASP A 388 -6.72 11.82 20.07
CA ASP A 388 -6.87 10.96 21.23
C ASP A 388 -7.33 9.57 20.79
N ALA A 389 -6.75 8.52 21.41
CA ALA A 389 -7.13 7.14 21.08
C ALA A 389 -8.55 6.75 21.51
N GLY A 390 -9.18 7.53 22.39
CA GLY A 390 -10.59 7.40 22.77
C GLY A 390 -11.56 8.18 21.88
N GLN A 391 -11.03 9.00 20.96
CA GLN A 391 -11.85 9.79 20.05
C GLN A 391 -12.53 8.89 19.01
N LYS A 392 -13.81 9.18 18.69
CA LYS A 392 -14.51 8.54 17.58
C LYS A 392 -13.84 8.95 16.26
N LEU A 393 -13.32 7.96 15.54
CA LEU A 393 -12.65 8.18 14.25
C LEU A 393 -13.68 8.16 13.10
N PRO A 394 -13.45 8.90 11.99
CA PRO A 394 -14.35 8.90 10.84
C PRO A 394 -14.66 7.50 10.30
N TRP A 395 -13.65 6.62 10.24
CA TRP A 395 -13.78 5.22 9.80
C TRP A 395 -14.16 4.24 10.90
N GLY A 396 -14.54 4.72 12.10
CA GLY A 396 -14.84 3.87 13.26
C GLY A 396 -16.04 2.92 13.09
N MET A 397 -16.81 3.08 12.01
CA MET A 397 -17.85 2.16 11.60
C MET A 397 -17.34 0.94 10.83
N ILE A 398 -16.07 0.92 10.41
CA ILE A 398 -15.49 -0.21 9.70
C ILE A 398 -14.78 -1.13 10.69
N ASP A 399 -15.20 -2.38 10.72
CA ASP A 399 -14.52 -3.43 11.47
C ASP A 399 -13.56 -4.19 10.54
N LEU A 400 -12.25 -3.93 10.72
CA LEU A 400 -11.19 -4.62 9.98
C LEU A 400 -10.80 -5.98 10.59
N GLY A 401 -11.43 -6.37 11.71
CA GLY A 401 -11.09 -7.58 12.46
C GLY A 401 -9.87 -7.41 13.39
N THR A 402 -9.47 -6.16 13.66
CA THR A 402 -8.43 -5.84 14.64
C THR A 402 -9.01 -4.95 15.74
N GLU A 403 -8.95 -5.43 16.97
CA GLU A 403 -9.44 -4.70 18.14
C GLU A 403 -8.74 -3.34 18.29
N PRO A 404 -9.48 -2.22 18.49
CA PRO A 404 -8.90 -0.89 18.68
C PRO A 404 -7.89 -0.83 19.82
N GLU A 405 -8.11 -1.58 20.89
CA GLU A 405 -7.22 -1.71 22.05
C GLU A 405 -5.86 -2.28 21.66
N LYS A 406 -5.82 -3.23 20.73
CA LYS A 406 -4.58 -3.79 20.21
C LYS A 406 -3.79 -2.75 19.42
N LEU A 407 -4.46 -1.95 18.59
CA LEU A 407 -3.83 -0.85 17.85
C LEU A 407 -3.26 0.20 18.80
N LYS A 408 -4.02 0.56 19.85
CA LYS A 408 -3.57 1.48 20.90
C LYS A 408 -2.37 0.93 21.68
N LEU A 409 -2.39 -0.33 22.07
CA LEU A 409 -1.26 -0.97 22.75
C LEU A 409 0.02 -0.94 21.91
N GLU A 410 -0.09 -1.19 20.60
CA GLU A 410 1.06 -1.10 19.67
C GLU A 410 1.53 0.35 19.49
N LEU A 411 0.64 1.34 19.49
CA LEU A 411 1.02 2.75 19.53
C LEU A 411 1.80 3.09 20.80
N ASP A 412 1.30 2.69 21.97
CA ASP A 412 1.94 2.97 23.26
C ASP A 412 3.32 2.30 23.36
N ARG A 413 3.47 1.09 22.80
CA ARG A 413 4.77 0.40 22.71
C ARG A 413 5.75 1.10 21.77
N ALA A 414 5.26 1.76 20.72
CA ALA A 414 6.10 2.51 19.80
C ALA A 414 6.65 3.81 20.39
N LEU A 415 5.89 4.44 21.29
CA LEU A 415 6.21 5.76 21.84
C LEU A 415 6.92 5.71 23.20
N ARG A 416 7.12 4.52 23.77
CA ARG A 416 7.99 4.28 24.93
C ARG A 416 9.46 4.20 24.52
#